data_28dddda4116c20418a14d5981089115d
#
_entry.id   28dddda4116c20418a14d5981089115d
#
_cell.length_a   1.000
_cell.length_b   1.000
_cell.length_c   1.000
_cell.angle_alpha   90.00
_cell.angle_beta   90.00
_cell.angle_gamma   90.00
#
_symmetry.space_group_name_H-M   'P 1'
#
loop_
_entity.id
_entity.type
_entity.pdbx_description
1 polymer ?
#
loop_
_entity_poly.entity_id
_entity_poly.type
_entity_poly.pdbx_seq_one_letter_code
_entity_poly.pdbx_strand_id
1 'polypeptide(L)'
;MVAPVWTTTAGKLAVIDEQVAYSLQLEANTSDSTTVTYSLIAGSLPPGMTLTSSGLLQGSPAEVRKRTLYTFVVRATAGTKVTDRTFKLDVQGADAPTFSTPAGQLNQPSSVVYTTDTTTGTADSTETRADITGNVTVLDGTYIEYNLQAKDTDTQAGQSLIFEVVKGSLPPGV
;
A
#
# COMPACT_ATOMS: atom_id res chain seq x y z
N MET A 1 33.09 23.11 23.15
CA MET A 1 32.11 22.35 22.32
C MET A 1 31.00 21.88 23.21
N VAL A 2 29.79 22.24 22.85
CA VAL A 2 28.56 21.93 23.58
C VAL A 2 27.79 20.86 22.79
N ALA A 3 27.07 19.98 23.48
CA ALA A 3 26.25 18.98 22.79
C ALA A 3 25.13 19.66 22.01
N PRO A 4 24.79 19.17 20.81
CA PRO A 4 23.68 19.71 20.04
C PRO A 4 22.35 19.56 20.79
N VAL A 5 21.51 20.56 20.72
CA VAL A 5 20.15 20.55 21.25
C VAL A 5 19.19 20.55 20.08
N TRP A 6 18.34 19.53 20.01
CA TRP A 6 17.37 19.38 18.94
C TRP A 6 16.27 20.46 19.02
N THR A 7 16.05 21.15 17.91
CA THR A 7 14.92 22.05 17.70
C THR A 7 13.72 21.26 17.10
N THR A 8 14.00 20.35 16.15
CA THR A 8 12.96 19.49 15.60
C THR A 8 12.40 18.57 16.68
N THR A 9 11.09 18.58 16.90
CA THR A 9 10.40 17.78 17.92
C THR A 9 10.54 16.28 17.67
N ALA A 10 10.77 15.49 18.73
CA ALA A 10 10.81 14.03 18.66
C ALA A 10 9.47 13.42 18.27
N GLY A 11 9.48 12.23 17.70
CA GLY A 11 8.28 11.47 17.38
C GLY A 11 7.85 11.61 15.94
N LYS A 12 6.55 11.74 15.70
CA LYS A 12 5.98 11.75 14.34
C LYS A 12 6.27 13.09 13.63
N LEU A 13 6.99 13.02 12.52
CA LEU A 13 7.31 14.18 11.68
C LEU A 13 6.13 14.54 10.76
N ALA A 14 5.61 13.54 10.04
CA ALA A 14 4.53 13.75 9.08
C ALA A 14 3.81 12.44 8.75
N VAL A 15 2.67 12.58 8.06
CA VAL A 15 2.08 11.57 7.17
C VAL A 15 2.38 12.04 5.76
N ILE A 16 2.95 11.19 4.95
CA ILE A 16 3.33 11.49 3.56
C ILE A 16 2.78 10.43 2.63
N ASP A 17 2.51 10.83 1.40
CA ASP A 17 2.03 9.92 0.37
C ASP A 17 3.22 9.22 -0.32
N GLU A 18 3.02 7.96 -0.69
CA GLU A 18 3.97 7.24 -1.53
C GLU A 18 4.15 7.93 -2.88
N GLN A 19 5.32 7.75 -3.50
CA GLN A 19 5.70 8.30 -4.80
C GLN A 19 5.65 9.84 -4.91
N VAL A 20 5.19 10.54 -3.86
CA VAL A 20 5.16 12.00 -3.80
C VAL A 20 6.45 12.54 -3.18
N ALA A 21 7.07 13.52 -3.83
CA ALA A 21 8.28 14.13 -3.32
C ALA A 21 8.02 14.84 -1.98
N TYR A 22 8.86 14.54 -1.00
CA TYR A 22 8.82 15.14 0.33
C TYR A 22 10.19 15.64 0.74
N SER A 23 10.23 16.78 1.44
CA SER A 23 11.45 17.30 2.04
C SER A 23 11.17 17.95 3.39
N LEU A 24 12.05 17.71 4.36
CA LEU A 24 11.99 18.31 5.69
C LEU A 24 13.41 18.55 6.20
N GLN A 25 13.70 19.75 6.66
CA GLN A 25 14.94 20.06 7.35
C GLN A 25 14.84 19.66 8.83
N LEU A 26 15.69 18.74 9.26
CA LEU A 26 15.90 18.44 10.67
C LEU A 26 16.89 19.43 11.26
N GLU A 27 16.61 19.95 12.46
CA GLU A 27 17.41 21.00 13.08
C GLU A 27 17.82 20.67 14.50
N ALA A 28 19.09 20.89 14.78
CA ALA A 28 19.67 20.92 16.11
C ALA A 28 20.72 22.02 16.16
N ASN A 29 20.81 22.72 17.28
CA ASN A 29 21.68 23.87 17.46
C ASN A 29 22.67 23.67 18.60
N THR A 30 23.79 24.36 18.52
CA THR A 30 24.78 24.47 19.61
C THR A 30 24.87 25.93 20.07
N SER A 31 25.06 26.16 21.37
CA SER A 31 25.21 27.53 21.92
C SER A 31 26.54 28.18 21.55
N ASP A 32 27.51 27.40 21.10
CA ASP A 32 28.84 27.87 20.68
C ASP A 32 28.98 27.96 19.16
N SER A 33 27.85 27.91 18.41
CA SER A 33 27.79 28.01 16.94
C SER A 33 28.63 26.96 16.21
N THR A 34 28.98 25.84 16.85
CA THR A 34 29.63 24.73 16.16
C THR A 34 28.72 24.11 15.14
N THR A 35 29.22 23.86 13.94
CA THR A 35 28.45 23.21 12.85
C THR A 35 27.96 21.84 13.30
N VAL A 36 26.66 21.58 13.09
CA VAL A 36 26.02 20.30 13.40
C VAL A 36 25.91 19.48 12.11
N THR A 37 26.31 18.22 12.21
CA THR A 37 26.11 17.22 11.14
C THR A 37 25.19 16.10 11.61
N TYR A 38 24.49 15.50 10.68
CA TYR A 38 23.44 14.53 10.94
C TYR A 38 23.75 13.17 10.29
N SER A 39 23.39 12.09 10.98
CA SER A 39 23.53 10.74 10.47
C SER A 39 22.43 9.82 11.00
N LEU A 40 21.98 8.90 10.17
CA LEU A 40 21.08 7.81 10.57
C LEU A 40 21.90 6.77 11.35
N ILE A 41 21.49 6.43 12.56
CA ILE A 41 22.22 5.49 13.42
C ILE A 41 21.44 4.23 13.77
N ALA A 42 20.11 4.25 13.64
CA ALA A 42 19.26 3.09 13.88
C ALA A 42 17.93 3.23 13.14
N GLY A 43 17.28 2.09 12.90
CA GLY A 43 16.03 2.04 12.12
C GLY A 43 16.30 2.20 10.63
N SER A 44 15.23 2.47 9.87
CA SER A 44 15.30 2.68 8.43
C SER A 44 14.40 3.82 7.99
N LEU A 45 14.85 4.58 7.02
CA LEU A 45 14.01 5.49 6.27
C LEU A 45 13.10 4.72 5.31
N PRO A 46 11.97 5.30 4.91
CA PRO A 46 11.20 4.74 3.78
C PRO A 46 12.12 4.54 2.57
N PRO A 47 12.01 3.44 1.82
CA PRO A 47 12.72 3.27 0.57
C PRO A 47 12.46 4.47 -0.36
N GLY A 48 13.50 4.98 -1.04
CA GLY A 48 13.40 6.18 -1.87
C GLY A 48 13.65 7.51 -1.11
N MET A 49 13.77 7.46 0.24
CA MET A 49 14.10 8.62 1.06
C MET A 49 15.57 8.58 1.49
N THR A 50 16.18 9.75 1.64
CA THR A 50 17.57 9.94 2.09
C THR A 50 17.67 11.03 3.14
N LEU A 51 18.66 10.90 4.04
CA LEU A 51 19.05 11.94 4.98
C LEU A 51 20.44 12.44 4.61
N THR A 52 20.57 13.73 4.36
CA THR A 52 21.88 14.36 4.11
C THR A 52 22.62 14.66 5.41
N SER A 53 23.92 14.85 5.34
CA SER A 53 24.73 15.26 6.50
C SER A 53 24.38 16.67 6.99
N SER A 54 23.72 17.49 6.19
CA SER A 54 23.18 18.81 6.59
C SER A 54 21.82 18.72 7.29
N GLY A 55 21.24 17.52 7.44
CA GLY A 55 19.97 17.30 8.11
C GLY A 55 18.74 17.38 7.20
N LEU A 56 18.91 17.47 5.89
CA LEU A 56 17.78 17.47 4.96
C LEU A 56 17.32 16.00 4.74
N LEU A 57 16.12 15.70 5.19
CA LEU A 57 15.39 14.48 4.89
C LEU A 57 14.58 14.72 3.61
N GLN A 58 14.87 13.97 2.55
CA GLN A 58 14.25 14.21 1.23
C GLN A 58 14.13 12.95 0.40
N GLY A 59 13.24 12.97 -0.59
CA GLY A 59 13.03 11.91 -1.56
C GLY A 59 11.55 11.68 -1.84
N SER A 60 11.25 10.65 -2.61
CA SER A 60 9.90 10.16 -2.84
C SER A 60 9.82 8.75 -2.28
N PRO A 61 8.97 8.49 -1.27
CA PRO A 61 8.83 7.15 -0.73
C PRO A 61 8.41 6.17 -1.82
N ALA A 62 8.96 4.96 -1.80
CA ALA A 62 8.48 3.91 -2.69
C ALA A 62 7.06 3.51 -2.30
N GLU A 63 6.37 2.88 -3.24
CA GLU A 63 5.03 2.31 -3.06
C GLU A 63 4.94 1.41 -1.82
N VAL A 64 3.85 1.53 -1.07
CA VAL A 64 3.55 0.72 0.11
C VAL A 64 2.18 0.04 -0.05
N ARG A 65 2.13 -1.27 0.15
CA ARG A 65 0.87 -2.05 0.08
C ARG A 65 -0.18 -1.65 1.12
N LYS A 66 0.26 -0.99 2.18
CA LYS A 66 -0.58 -0.48 3.27
C LYS A 66 0.17 0.61 3.99
N ARG A 67 -0.56 1.49 4.64
CA ARG A 67 0.02 2.52 5.51
C ARG A 67 1.09 1.92 6.43
N THR A 68 2.30 2.42 6.30
CA THR A 68 3.50 1.89 6.97
C THR A 68 4.20 2.98 7.78
N LEU A 69 4.43 2.69 9.07
CA LEU A 69 5.14 3.59 9.96
C LEU A 69 6.64 3.22 10.01
N TYR A 70 7.48 4.12 9.54
CA TYR A 70 8.92 4.00 9.65
C TYR A 70 9.40 4.72 10.91
N THR A 71 10.23 4.04 11.70
CA THR A 71 10.85 4.59 12.91
C THR A 71 12.37 4.56 12.76
N PHE A 72 13.02 5.68 12.99
CA PHE A 72 14.46 5.81 12.83
C PHE A 72 15.05 6.75 13.87
N VAL A 73 16.35 6.60 14.13
CA VAL A 73 17.10 7.41 15.07
C VAL A 73 18.17 8.18 14.31
N VAL A 74 18.15 9.49 14.49
CA VAL A 74 19.15 10.40 13.91
C VAL A 74 20.05 10.93 14.99
N ARG A 75 21.35 10.90 14.74
CA ARG A 75 22.38 11.51 15.54
C ARG A 75 22.72 12.89 14.99
N ALA A 76 22.68 13.88 15.85
CA ALA A 76 23.26 15.20 15.64
C ALA A 76 24.65 15.24 16.29
N THR A 77 25.67 15.63 15.54
CA THR A 77 27.07 15.66 15.97
C THR A 77 27.63 17.06 15.83
N ALA A 78 28.26 17.58 16.90
CA ALA A 78 29.02 18.82 16.89
C ALA A 78 30.42 18.57 17.48
N GLY A 79 31.42 18.47 16.62
CA GLY A 79 32.75 18.05 17.00
C GLY A 79 32.77 16.65 17.61
N THR A 80 33.05 16.53 18.91
CA THR A 80 33.07 15.26 19.66
C THR A 80 31.80 15.02 20.47
N LYS A 81 30.82 15.95 20.42
CA LYS A 81 29.58 15.86 21.18
C LYS A 81 28.44 15.42 20.29
N VAL A 82 27.59 14.54 20.81
CA VAL A 82 26.49 13.94 20.07
C VAL A 82 25.18 13.99 20.86
N THR A 83 24.07 14.03 20.17
CA THR A 83 22.74 13.86 20.74
C THR A 83 21.86 13.11 19.75
N ASP A 84 21.19 12.08 20.23
CA ASP A 84 20.34 11.22 19.39
C ASP A 84 18.87 11.56 19.59
N ARG A 85 18.08 11.42 18.51
CA ARG A 85 16.63 11.63 18.56
C ARG A 85 15.89 10.65 17.67
N THR A 86 14.79 10.11 18.19
CA THR A 86 13.93 9.19 17.47
C THR A 86 12.85 9.97 16.73
N PHE A 87 12.70 9.66 15.46
CA PHE A 87 11.66 10.18 14.58
C PHE A 87 10.83 9.07 13.97
N LYS A 88 9.64 9.44 13.55
CA LYS A 88 8.70 8.55 12.87
C LYS A 88 8.17 9.24 11.62
N LEU A 89 8.10 8.50 10.52
CA LEU A 89 7.50 8.95 9.28
C LEU A 89 6.46 7.91 8.86
N ASP A 90 5.25 8.37 8.61
CA ASP A 90 4.11 7.53 8.32
C ASP A 90 3.81 7.66 6.83
N VAL A 91 4.09 6.61 6.06
CA VAL A 91 3.82 6.58 4.63
C VAL A 91 2.48 5.92 4.40
N GLN A 92 1.58 6.63 3.75
CA GLN A 92 0.30 6.09 3.31
C GLN A 92 0.34 5.85 1.80
N GLY A 93 -0.22 4.71 1.39
CA GLY A 93 -0.53 4.47 -0.01
C GLY A 93 -1.61 5.45 -0.42
N ALA A 94 -1.38 6.21 -1.47
CA ALA A 94 -2.35 7.16 -1.98
C ALA A 94 -3.56 6.41 -2.58
N ASP A 95 -3.37 5.16 -2.98
CA ASP A 95 -4.19 4.48 -3.98
C ASP A 95 -4.36 3.00 -3.68
N ALA A 96 -4.85 2.67 -2.47
CA ALA A 96 -5.24 1.29 -2.21
C ALA A 96 -6.26 0.83 -3.27
N PRO A 97 -6.06 -0.33 -3.89
CA PRO A 97 -7.00 -0.86 -4.87
C PRO A 97 -8.42 -0.90 -4.30
N THR A 98 -9.36 -0.43 -5.08
CA THR A 98 -10.78 -0.44 -4.71
C THR A 98 -11.54 -1.45 -5.55
N PHE A 99 -12.32 -2.31 -4.89
CA PHE A 99 -13.20 -3.23 -5.61
C PHE A 99 -14.26 -2.45 -6.37
N SER A 100 -14.36 -2.70 -7.68
CA SER A 100 -15.50 -2.28 -8.51
C SER A 100 -16.64 -3.28 -8.39
N THR A 101 -16.33 -4.55 -8.10
CA THR A 101 -17.33 -5.57 -7.78
C THR A 101 -17.90 -5.29 -6.38
N PRO A 102 -19.23 -5.11 -6.23
CA PRO A 102 -19.85 -4.85 -4.93
C PRO A 102 -19.59 -5.98 -3.93
N ALA A 103 -19.47 -5.63 -2.65
CA ALA A 103 -19.42 -6.61 -1.58
C ALA A 103 -20.79 -7.30 -1.39
N GLY A 104 -20.76 -8.56 -1.00
CA GLY A 104 -21.98 -9.35 -0.74
C GLY A 104 -22.08 -10.56 -1.65
N GLN A 105 -23.30 -10.96 -1.96
CA GLN A 105 -23.53 -12.05 -2.91
C GLN A 105 -23.15 -11.61 -4.31
N LEU A 106 -22.55 -12.50 -5.09
CA LEU A 106 -22.23 -12.29 -6.50
C LEU A 106 -23.53 -12.41 -7.31
N ASN A 107 -24.32 -11.33 -7.32
CA ASN A 107 -25.70 -11.35 -7.80
C ASN A 107 -25.83 -11.19 -9.31
N GLN A 108 -24.80 -10.75 -10.00
CA GLN A 108 -24.86 -10.51 -11.43
C GLN A 108 -23.53 -10.86 -12.07
N PRO A 109 -23.31 -12.11 -12.44
CA PRO A 109 -22.25 -12.40 -13.38
C PRO A 109 -22.58 -11.68 -14.69
N SER A 110 -21.61 -10.98 -15.25
CA SER A 110 -21.75 -10.32 -16.56
C SER A 110 -22.01 -11.31 -17.70
N SER A 111 -21.77 -12.60 -17.46
CA SER A 111 -22.22 -13.73 -18.27
C SER A 111 -22.20 -15.00 -17.44
N VAL A 112 -23.31 -15.68 -17.31
CA VAL A 112 -23.37 -17.06 -16.82
C VAL A 112 -23.57 -17.94 -18.04
N VAL A 113 -22.58 -18.75 -18.35
CA VAL A 113 -22.71 -19.78 -19.37
C VAL A 113 -23.18 -21.03 -18.64
N TYR A 114 -24.43 -21.39 -18.80
CA TYR A 114 -24.94 -22.68 -18.35
C TYR A 114 -24.65 -23.72 -19.44
N THR A 115 -23.71 -24.60 -19.19
CA THR A 115 -23.63 -25.86 -19.93
C THR A 115 -24.57 -26.85 -19.27
N THR A 116 -25.72 -27.06 -19.83
CA THR A 116 -26.56 -28.22 -19.48
C THR A 116 -25.88 -29.44 -20.06
N ASP A 117 -25.34 -30.32 -19.23
CA ASP A 117 -24.97 -31.66 -19.64
C ASP A 117 -26.24 -32.42 -19.95
N THR A 118 -26.65 -32.40 -21.25
CA THR A 118 -27.69 -33.26 -21.72
C THR A 118 -27.09 -34.61 -22.11
N THR A 119 -27.09 -35.55 -21.17
CA THR A 119 -26.82 -36.99 -21.40
C THR A 119 -27.79 -37.59 -22.45
N THR A 120 -28.59 -36.80 -23.14
CA THR A 120 -29.54 -37.18 -24.18
C THR A 120 -29.34 -36.34 -25.42
N GLY A 121 -28.24 -36.49 -26.09
CA GLY A 121 -28.05 -36.32 -27.54
C GLY A 121 -28.74 -35.17 -28.31
N THR A 122 -29.14 -34.08 -27.69
CA THR A 122 -29.72 -32.90 -28.36
C THR A 122 -28.88 -31.67 -28.07
N ALA A 123 -28.66 -30.92 -29.13
CA ALA A 123 -27.74 -29.81 -29.27
C ALA A 123 -27.57 -28.89 -28.06
N ASP A 124 -26.31 -28.62 -27.81
CA ASP A 124 -25.76 -27.58 -26.96
C ASP A 124 -26.47 -26.26 -27.21
N SER A 125 -27.35 -25.84 -26.31
CA SER A 125 -27.90 -24.48 -26.33
C SER A 125 -27.17 -23.66 -25.27
N THR A 126 -26.22 -22.88 -25.70
CA THR A 126 -25.63 -21.83 -24.91
C THR A 126 -26.68 -20.73 -24.71
N GLU A 127 -27.46 -20.79 -23.64
CA GLU A 127 -28.31 -19.69 -23.24
C GLU A 127 -27.50 -18.65 -22.51
N THR A 128 -27.20 -17.54 -23.18
CA THR A 128 -26.72 -16.32 -22.53
C THR A 128 -27.95 -15.61 -21.95
N ARG A 129 -28.18 -15.78 -20.65
CA ARG A 129 -29.21 -15.00 -19.95
C ARG A 129 -28.66 -13.65 -19.53
N ALA A 130 -29.12 -12.60 -20.19
CA ALA A 130 -28.73 -11.22 -19.92
C ALA A 130 -29.41 -10.60 -18.69
N ASP A 131 -30.40 -11.23 -18.07
CA ASP A 131 -31.26 -10.65 -17.01
C ASP A 131 -31.44 -11.58 -15.82
N ILE A 132 -30.41 -11.75 -14.98
CA ILE A 132 -30.63 -12.31 -13.65
C ILE A 132 -30.61 -11.18 -12.64
N THR A 133 -31.75 -10.57 -12.38
CA THR A 133 -31.99 -9.70 -11.23
C THR A 133 -32.35 -10.58 -10.04
N GLY A 134 -31.41 -10.81 -9.12
CA GLY A 134 -31.65 -11.56 -7.89
C GLY A 134 -30.50 -12.49 -7.47
N ASN A 135 -30.67 -13.17 -6.35
CA ASN A 135 -29.72 -14.14 -5.85
C ASN A 135 -29.56 -15.29 -6.86
N VAL A 136 -28.36 -15.45 -7.40
CA VAL A 136 -28.06 -16.59 -8.28
C VAL A 136 -27.83 -17.83 -7.42
N THR A 137 -28.76 -18.76 -7.47
CA THR A 137 -28.53 -20.12 -6.95
C THR A 137 -27.97 -20.94 -8.09
N VAL A 138 -26.75 -21.41 -7.94
CA VAL A 138 -26.09 -22.25 -8.93
C VAL A 138 -26.33 -23.72 -8.57
N LEU A 139 -26.74 -24.50 -9.55
CA LEU A 139 -26.92 -25.94 -9.38
C LEU A 139 -25.55 -26.65 -9.37
N ASP A 140 -25.47 -27.74 -8.63
CA ASP A 140 -24.29 -28.61 -8.64
C ASP A 140 -23.95 -29.10 -10.06
N GLY A 141 -22.65 -29.08 -10.40
CA GLY A 141 -22.17 -29.45 -11.72
C GLY A 141 -22.30 -28.36 -12.80
N THR A 142 -22.77 -27.15 -12.47
CA THR A 142 -22.85 -26.03 -13.42
C THR A 142 -21.51 -25.30 -13.48
N TYR A 143 -21.00 -25.04 -14.68
CA TYR A 143 -19.83 -24.18 -14.87
C TYR A 143 -20.19 -22.73 -14.59
N ILE A 144 -19.38 -22.09 -13.76
CA ILE A 144 -19.54 -20.66 -13.42
C ILE A 144 -18.23 -19.93 -13.73
N GLU A 145 -18.36 -18.82 -14.40
CA GLU A 145 -17.27 -17.86 -14.58
C GLU A 145 -17.71 -16.49 -14.05
N TYR A 146 -16.93 -15.93 -13.16
CA TYR A 146 -17.19 -14.61 -12.62
C TYR A 146 -15.90 -13.78 -12.53
N ASN A 147 -15.90 -12.63 -13.20
CA ASN A 147 -14.77 -11.72 -13.18
C ASN A 147 -14.88 -10.72 -12.04
N LEU A 148 -14.03 -10.86 -11.03
CA LEU A 148 -13.83 -9.85 -10.00
C LEU A 148 -13.11 -8.65 -10.60
N GLN A 149 -13.63 -7.46 -10.33
CA GLN A 149 -13.06 -6.21 -10.81
C GLN A 149 -12.63 -5.33 -9.64
N ALA A 150 -11.44 -4.77 -9.75
CA ALA A 150 -10.94 -3.74 -8.88
C ALA A 150 -10.22 -2.68 -9.73
N LYS A 151 -10.15 -1.48 -9.21
CA LYS A 151 -9.40 -0.37 -9.81
C LYS A 151 -8.32 0.07 -8.84
N ASP A 152 -7.18 0.35 -9.40
CA ASP A 152 -6.08 1.03 -8.78
C ASP A 152 -5.76 2.25 -9.63
N THR A 153 -5.68 3.44 -9.03
CA THR A 153 -5.54 4.70 -9.77
C THR A 153 -4.11 4.97 -10.18
N ASP A 154 -3.15 4.33 -9.53
CA ASP A 154 -1.72 4.49 -9.81
C ASP A 154 -1.08 3.29 -10.49
N THR A 155 -1.89 2.34 -10.97
CA THR A 155 -1.35 1.17 -11.69
C THR A 155 -0.39 1.62 -12.79
N GLN A 156 0.90 1.53 -12.51
CA GLN A 156 1.91 1.81 -13.53
C GLN A 156 1.82 0.76 -14.63
N ALA A 157 2.11 1.17 -15.86
CA ALA A 157 2.07 0.28 -17.01
C ALA A 157 2.91 -0.98 -16.74
N GLY A 158 2.25 -2.14 -16.60
CA GLY A 158 2.88 -3.43 -16.33
C GLY A 158 2.60 -4.00 -14.94
N GLN A 159 1.96 -3.28 -14.05
CA GLN A 159 1.43 -3.83 -12.80
C GLN A 159 0.05 -4.43 -13.03
N SER A 160 -0.20 -5.61 -12.51
CA SER A 160 -1.50 -6.26 -12.54
C SER A 160 -2.02 -6.43 -11.12
N LEU A 161 -3.32 -6.19 -10.94
CA LEU A 161 -4.00 -6.48 -9.69
C LEU A 161 -4.00 -8.00 -9.44
N ILE A 162 -3.65 -8.40 -8.23
CA ILE A 162 -3.68 -9.79 -7.79
C ILE A 162 -4.80 -9.94 -6.78
N PHE A 163 -5.66 -10.92 -7.00
CA PHE A 163 -6.74 -11.26 -6.09
C PHE A 163 -6.35 -12.47 -5.24
N GLU A 164 -6.61 -12.41 -3.95
CA GLU A 164 -6.30 -13.46 -2.99
C GLU A 164 -7.47 -13.67 -2.04
N VAL A 165 -7.80 -14.94 -1.74
CA VAL A 165 -8.78 -15.30 -0.72
C VAL A 165 -8.11 -15.24 0.65
N VAL A 166 -8.36 -14.16 1.41
CA VAL A 166 -7.74 -13.94 2.73
C VAL A 166 -8.49 -14.61 3.88
N LYS A 167 -9.76 -14.98 3.68
CA LYS A 167 -10.59 -15.66 4.69
C LYS A 167 -11.75 -16.39 4.02
N GLY A 168 -12.07 -17.58 4.56
CA GLY A 168 -13.09 -18.45 3.98
C GLY A 168 -12.50 -19.45 2.98
N SER A 169 -13.38 -20.09 2.23
CA SER A 169 -13.03 -21.02 1.16
C SER A 169 -13.97 -20.84 -0.02
N LEU A 170 -13.45 -21.03 -1.21
CA LEU A 170 -14.28 -21.16 -2.40
C LEU A 170 -15.04 -22.49 -2.37
N PRO A 171 -16.18 -22.61 -3.08
CA PRO A 171 -16.85 -23.87 -3.29
C PRO A 171 -15.91 -24.91 -3.92
N PRO A 172 -16.08 -26.21 -3.67
CA PRO A 172 -15.32 -27.24 -4.35
C PRO A 172 -15.45 -27.13 -5.87
N GLY A 173 -14.32 -27.15 -6.56
CA GLY A 173 -14.28 -27.05 -8.03
C GLY A 173 -14.11 -25.62 -8.60
N VAL A 174 -13.95 -24.62 -7.72
CA VAL A 174 -13.74 -23.22 -8.11
C VAL A 174 -12.38 -22.72 -7.67
#